data_20fa1996854bf51b85c4a24ba1bb069b
#
_entry.id   20fa1996854bf51b85c4a24ba1bb069b
#
_cell.length_a   1.000
_cell.length_b   1.000
_cell.length_c   1.000
_cell.angle_alpha   90.00
_cell.angle_beta   90.00
_cell.angle_gamma   90.00
#
_symmetry.space_group_name_H-M   'P 1'
#
loop_
_entity.id
_entity.type
_entity.pdbx_description
1 polymer ?
#
loop_
_entity_poly.entity_id
_entity_poly.type
_entity_poly.pdbx_seq_one_letter_code
_entity_poly.pdbx_strand_id
1 'polypeptide(L)'
;EFEQLSQRMAEGSFQQSLGMRDMAQSHGARTSLVGVVDEHDEPVAGAMIAYTPSRFGPVGSVWAGPLCDPDDPDMVSAVSEAILADGRRHHALSISCWPNDVYRRHHSDGSADGAADGALMRDYTRAHWRHQGFGTGYDSVMNRWVYVKDLSGIGDERALLGSYSKRTQWSVKRARSMGVVVREVGEDQFGVFARIEQQTAERRRFAFRGEQYFHDFARAFG
;
A
#
# COMPACT_ATOMS: atom_id res chain seq x y z
N GLU A 1 13.04 8.60 12.96
CA GLU A 1 13.29 9.34 11.69
C GLU A 1 12.46 8.77 10.52
N PHE A 2 12.62 7.47 10.11
CA PHE A 2 11.87 6.90 8.98
C PHE A 2 10.36 6.93 9.19
N GLU A 3 9.87 6.57 10.39
CA GLU A 3 8.45 6.63 10.73
C GLU A 3 7.89 8.05 10.65
N GLN A 4 8.66 9.04 11.11
CA GLN A 4 8.29 10.45 11.01
C GLN A 4 8.24 10.91 9.54
N LEU A 5 9.19 10.47 8.70
CA LEU A 5 9.15 10.72 7.27
C LEU A 5 7.86 10.15 6.66
N SER A 6 7.54 8.89 6.93
CA SER A 6 6.33 8.24 6.42
C SER A 6 5.05 8.97 6.82
N GLN A 7 4.97 9.46 8.07
CA GLN A 7 3.79 10.15 8.59
C GLN A 7 3.59 11.56 8.00
N ARG A 8 4.68 12.25 7.62
CA ARG A 8 4.59 13.61 7.06
C ARG A 8 4.41 13.66 5.55
N MET A 9 4.70 12.56 4.84
CA MET A 9 4.49 12.49 3.39
C MET A 9 3.01 12.41 3.06
N ALA A 10 2.53 13.23 2.11
CA ALA A 10 1.13 13.27 1.70
C ALA A 10 0.64 11.91 1.16
N GLU A 11 1.51 11.21 0.44
CA GLU A 11 1.25 9.87 -0.11
C GLU A 11 1.76 8.75 0.81
N GLY A 12 2.04 9.07 2.09
CA GLY A 12 2.47 8.12 3.10
C GLY A 12 1.47 6.97 3.28
N SER A 13 1.99 5.79 3.54
CA SER A 13 1.18 4.58 3.72
C SER A 13 1.74 3.73 4.85
N PHE A 14 0.86 3.05 5.60
CA PHE A 14 1.28 2.05 6.58
C PHE A 14 2.21 0.98 6.00
N GLN A 15 2.16 0.76 4.68
CA GLN A 15 3.07 -0.15 3.98
C GLN A 15 4.52 0.35 3.95
N GLN A 16 4.75 1.64 4.19
CA GLN A 16 6.06 2.26 4.37
C GLN A 16 6.22 2.68 5.84
N SER A 17 6.10 1.74 6.78
CA SER A 17 6.20 1.97 8.23
C SER A 17 7.08 0.93 8.91
N LEU A 18 7.52 1.22 10.13
CA LEU A 18 8.24 0.25 10.96
C LEU A 18 7.37 -0.95 11.33
N GLY A 19 6.06 -0.75 11.51
CA GLY A 19 5.11 -1.85 11.70
C GLY A 19 5.10 -2.82 10.52
N MET A 20 5.06 -2.33 9.28
CA MET A 20 5.14 -3.19 8.10
C MET A 20 6.51 -3.86 7.94
N ARG A 21 7.60 -3.18 8.33
CA ARG A 21 8.93 -3.81 8.40
C ARG A 21 8.91 -5.04 9.31
N ASP A 22 8.36 -4.88 10.52
CA ASP A 22 8.31 -5.95 11.52
C ASP A 22 7.40 -7.10 11.05
N MET A 23 6.28 -6.79 10.39
CA MET A 23 5.43 -7.77 9.71
C MET A 23 6.19 -8.55 8.63
N ALA A 24 6.93 -7.87 7.75
CA ALA A 24 7.69 -8.52 6.71
C ALA A 24 8.77 -9.46 7.29
N GLN A 25 9.44 -9.03 8.37
CA GLN A 25 10.45 -9.83 9.07
C GLN A 25 9.84 -11.06 9.75
N SER A 26 8.69 -10.94 10.41
CA SER A 26 8.00 -12.08 11.04
C SER A 26 7.58 -13.14 10.02
N HIS A 27 7.41 -12.75 8.75
CA HIS A 27 7.11 -13.66 7.64
C HIS A 27 8.34 -14.06 6.81
N GLY A 28 9.54 -13.88 7.37
CA GLY A 28 10.79 -14.40 6.80
C GLY A 28 11.43 -13.51 5.72
N ALA A 29 10.93 -12.30 5.49
CA ALA A 29 11.62 -11.35 4.63
C ALA A 29 12.81 -10.69 5.37
N ARG A 30 13.86 -10.36 4.62
CA ARG A 30 14.85 -9.39 5.09
C ARG A 30 14.38 -8.01 4.70
N THR A 31 14.61 -7.01 5.53
CA THR A 31 14.20 -5.64 5.24
C THR A 31 15.36 -4.67 5.34
N SER A 32 15.32 -3.64 4.52
CA SER A 32 16.20 -2.48 4.59
C SER A 32 15.37 -1.21 4.66
N LEU A 33 15.89 -0.22 5.36
CA LEU A 33 15.42 1.16 5.29
C LEU A 33 16.52 1.96 4.58
N VAL A 34 16.18 2.62 3.49
CA VAL A 34 17.07 3.55 2.80
C VAL A 34 16.50 4.95 2.89
N GLY A 35 17.36 5.94 2.91
CA GLY A 35 16.96 7.35 3.01
C GLY A 35 17.87 8.26 2.23
N VAL A 36 17.32 9.41 1.87
CA VAL A 36 18.03 10.59 1.37
C VAL A 36 17.87 11.66 2.44
N VAL A 37 18.96 12.30 2.80
CA VAL A 37 18.97 13.41 3.75
C VAL A 37 19.36 14.70 3.03
N ASP A 38 18.92 15.81 3.58
CA ASP A 38 19.31 17.14 3.13
C ASP A 38 20.67 17.59 3.73
N GLU A 39 21.04 18.83 3.52
CA GLU A 39 22.27 19.46 4.04
C GLU A 39 22.33 19.59 5.57
N HIS A 40 21.19 19.33 6.26
CA HIS A 40 21.07 19.38 7.72
C HIS A 40 20.95 17.98 8.32
N ASP A 41 21.22 16.92 7.53
CA ASP A 41 21.05 15.50 7.89
C ASP A 41 19.58 15.10 8.19
N GLU A 42 18.60 15.91 7.73
CA GLU A 42 17.19 15.60 7.90
C GLU A 42 16.68 14.68 6.78
N PRO A 43 15.95 13.59 7.08
CA PRO A 43 15.40 12.70 6.06
C PRO A 43 14.36 13.41 5.19
N VAL A 44 14.61 13.50 3.89
CA VAL A 44 13.71 14.13 2.90
C VAL A 44 13.05 13.12 1.96
N ALA A 45 13.65 11.95 1.78
CA ALA A 45 13.03 10.83 1.07
C ALA A 45 13.51 9.50 1.63
N GLY A 46 12.81 8.41 1.30
CA GLY A 46 13.23 7.09 1.76
C GLY A 46 12.34 5.95 1.26
N ALA A 47 12.78 4.74 1.55
CA ALA A 47 11.98 3.55 1.27
C ALA A 47 12.27 2.42 2.26
N MET A 48 11.22 1.69 2.62
CA MET A 48 11.33 0.36 3.21
C MET A 48 11.30 -0.67 2.08
N ILE A 49 12.32 -1.51 2.01
CA ILE A 49 12.46 -2.56 1.02
C ILE A 49 12.36 -3.90 1.73
N ALA A 50 11.46 -4.76 1.26
CA ALA A 50 11.35 -6.14 1.72
C ALA A 50 11.99 -7.08 0.70
N TYR A 51 12.98 -7.87 1.11
CA TYR A 51 13.64 -8.88 0.30
C TYR A 51 13.13 -10.26 0.66
N THR A 52 12.49 -10.92 -0.30
CA THR A 52 12.04 -12.31 -0.15
C THR A 52 12.94 -13.25 -0.94
N PRO A 53 13.26 -14.45 -0.39
CA PRO A 53 14.04 -15.44 -1.13
C PRO A 53 13.25 -15.96 -2.33
N SER A 54 13.93 -16.14 -3.45
CA SER A 54 13.41 -16.89 -4.59
C SER A 54 14.36 -18.01 -4.97
N ARG A 55 13.96 -18.89 -5.91
CA ARG A 55 14.79 -20.00 -6.38
C ARG A 55 16.17 -19.56 -6.88
N PHE A 56 16.29 -18.37 -7.44
CA PHE A 56 17.50 -17.89 -8.10
C PHE A 56 18.24 -16.78 -7.34
N GLY A 57 17.66 -16.29 -6.24
CA GLY A 57 18.20 -15.20 -5.43
C GLY A 57 17.10 -14.32 -4.85
N PRO A 58 17.44 -13.34 -4.02
CA PRO A 58 16.45 -12.45 -3.42
C PRO A 58 15.74 -11.59 -4.47
N VAL A 59 14.46 -11.28 -4.22
CA VAL A 59 13.71 -10.26 -4.95
C VAL A 59 13.24 -9.19 -3.97
N GLY A 60 13.41 -7.93 -4.32
CA GLY A 60 13.03 -6.78 -3.52
C GLY A 60 11.64 -6.26 -3.87
N SER A 61 10.94 -5.74 -2.87
CA SER A 61 9.64 -5.11 -3.04
C SER A 61 9.58 -3.81 -2.22
N VAL A 62 9.16 -2.73 -2.87
CA VAL A 62 8.88 -1.43 -2.26
C VAL A 62 7.38 -1.19 -2.41
N TRP A 63 6.63 -1.45 -1.34
CA TRP A 63 5.16 -1.37 -1.34
C TRP A 63 4.71 0.05 -0.98
N ALA A 64 3.84 0.66 -1.79
CA ALA A 64 3.33 2.02 -1.62
C ALA A 64 4.43 3.05 -1.32
N GLY A 65 5.53 2.95 -2.05
CA GLY A 65 6.70 3.81 -1.98
C GLY A 65 7.47 3.81 -3.29
N PRO A 66 8.55 4.58 -3.40
CA PRO A 66 9.25 5.27 -2.31
C PRO A 66 8.45 6.42 -1.70
N LEU A 67 8.89 6.90 -0.54
CA LEU A 67 8.44 8.12 0.11
C LEU A 67 9.30 9.27 -0.40
N CYS A 68 8.78 10.08 -1.31
CA CYS A 68 9.42 11.29 -1.82
C CYS A 68 8.37 12.23 -2.39
N ASP A 69 8.75 13.47 -2.64
CA ASP A 69 7.92 14.37 -3.44
C ASP A 69 7.94 13.91 -4.90
N PRO A 70 6.82 13.46 -5.49
CA PRO A 70 6.78 12.99 -6.86
C PRO A 70 6.94 14.12 -7.89
N ASP A 71 6.76 15.38 -7.49
CA ASP A 71 6.93 16.55 -8.33
C ASP A 71 8.39 17.04 -8.35
N ASP A 72 9.28 16.43 -7.54
CA ASP A 72 10.73 16.67 -7.55
C ASP A 72 11.48 15.52 -8.24
N PRO A 73 11.84 15.66 -9.54
CA PRO A 73 12.52 14.62 -10.29
C PRO A 73 13.93 14.27 -9.77
N ASP A 74 14.61 15.23 -9.12
CA ASP A 74 15.91 14.98 -8.51
C ASP A 74 15.76 14.11 -7.26
N MET A 75 14.71 14.33 -6.49
CA MET A 75 14.39 13.52 -5.33
C MET A 75 13.98 12.10 -5.73
N VAL A 76 13.14 11.94 -6.77
CA VAL A 76 12.78 10.63 -7.34
C VAL A 76 14.03 9.88 -7.79
N SER A 77 14.99 10.58 -8.43
CA SER A 77 16.25 9.99 -8.86
C SER A 77 17.09 9.55 -7.65
N ALA A 78 17.30 10.43 -6.67
CA ALA A 78 18.14 10.17 -5.51
C ALA A 78 17.64 8.97 -4.68
N VAL A 79 16.33 8.90 -4.39
CA VAL A 79 15.77 7.77 -3.65
C VAL A 79 15.81 6.48 -4.45
N SER A 80 15.62 6.56 -5.76
CA SER A 80 15.74 5.39 -6.66
C SER A 80 17.17 4.85 -6.69
N GLU A 81 18.18 5.71 -6.75
CA GLU A 81 19.59 5.32 -6.67
C GLU A 81 19.91 4.65 -5.33
N ALA A 82 19.40 5.18 -4.22
CA ALA A 82 19.55 4.57 -2.89
C ALA A 82 18.94 3.15 -2.84
N ILE A 83 17.74 2.98 -3.39
CA ILE A 83 17.06 1.68 -3.49
C ILE A 83 17.88 0.70 -4.35
N LEU A 84 18.35 1.13 -5.51
CA LEU A 84 19.15 0.28 -6.41
C LEU A 84 20.51 -0.08 -5.81
N ALA A 85 21.15 0.85 -5.11
CA ALA A 85 22.41 0.59 -4.40
C ALA A 85 22.22 -0.45 -3.28
N ASP A 86 21.13 -0.35 -2.52
CA ASP A 86 20.77 -1.32 -1.51
C ASP A 86 20.48 -2.70 -2.12
N GLY A 87 19.74 -2.75 -3.23
CA GLY A 87 19.47 -3.98 -3.97
C GLY A 87 20.74 -4.70 -4.43
N ARG A 88 21.75 -3.96 -4.90
CA ARG A 88 23.07 -4.53 -5.25
C ARG A 88 23.77 -5.12 -4.04
N ARG A 89 23.75 -4.44 -2.88
CA ARG A 89 24.32 -4.95 -1.61
C ARG A 89 23.65 -6.26 -1.17
N HIS A 90 22.37 -6.40 -1.41
CA HIS A 90 21.59 -7.60 -1.10
C HIS A 90 21.62 -8.66 -2.21
N HIS A 91 22.35 -8.43 -3.30
CA HIS A 91 22.38 -9.31 -4.49
C HIS A 91 20.97 -9.62 -5.02
N ALA A 92 20.08 -8.62 -4.98
CA ALA A 92 18.72 -8.78 -5.45
C ALA A 92 18.70 -8.94 -6.98
N LEU A 93 17.93 -9.93 -7.46
CA LEU A 93 17.75 -10.17 -8.89
C LEU A 93 16.90 -9.08 -9.56
N SER A 94 15.95 -8.56 -8.82
CA SER A 94 15.09 -7.46 -9.22
C SER A 94 14.51 -6.76 -8.00
N ILE A 95 14.09 -5.51 -8.18
CA ILE A 95 13.28 -4.80 -7.21
C ILE A 95 12.03 -4.33 -7.94
N SER A 96 10.87 -4.59 -7.36
CA SER A 96 9.59 -4.05 -7.82
C SER A 96 9.17 -2.92 -6.92
N CYS A 97 8.69 -1.83 -7.53
CA CYS A 97 8.21 -0.65 -6.81
C CYS A 97 6.75 -0.40 -7.20
N TRP A 98 5.94 -0.09 -6.20
CA TRP A 98 4.54 0.32 -6.38
C TRP A 98 4.33 1.67 -5.71
N PRO A 99 4.66 2.79 -6.39
CA PRO A 99 4.44 4.12 -5.85
C PRO A 99 2.97 4.34 -5.47
N ASN A 100 2.75 5.13 -4.43
CA ASN A 100 1.41 5.52 -4.02
C ASN A 100 0.94 6.80 -4.72
N ASP A 101 1.73 7.30 -5.64
CA ASP A 101 1.50 8.52 -6.40
C ASP A 101 0.31 8.39 -7.35
N VAL A 102 -0.42 9.48 -7.53
CA VAL A 102 -1.63 9.50 -8.34
C VAL A 102 -1.26 9.69 -9.82
N TYR A 103 -1.28 8.61 -10.60
CA TYR A 103 -1.07 8.68 -12.03
C TYR A 103 -2.24 9.32 -12.79
N ARG A 104 -3.50 9.04 -12.39
CA ARG A 104 -4.70 9.62 -12.97
C ARG A 104 -5.88 9.58 -12.02
N ARG A 105 -6.66 10.64 -12.02
CA ARG A 105 -7.94 10.69 -11.32
C ARG A 105 -9.08 10.27 -12.25
N HIS A 106 -10.14 9.72 -11.65
CA HIS A 106 -11.35 9.31 -12.37
C HIS A 106 -12.58 9.72 -11.58
N HIS A 107 -13.64 10.04 -12.31
CA HIS A 107 -14.97 10.19 -11.73
C HIS A 107 -15.53 8.86 -11.24
N SER A 108 -16.60 8.90 -10.46
CA SER A 108 -17.24 7.71 -9.88
C SER A 108 -17.84 6.75 -10.94
N ASP A 109 -18.05 7.21 -12.16
CA ASP A 109 -18.50 6.39 -13.30
C ASP A 109 -17.34 5.74 -14.08
N GLY A 110 -16.09 6.01 -13.67
CA GLY A 110 -14.88 5.50 -14.31
C GLY A 110 -14.34 6.36 -15.45
N SER A 111 -15.02 7.42 -15.82
CA SER A 111 -14.51 8.38 -16.82
C SER A 111 -13.29 9.13 -16.26
N ALA A 112 -12.33 9.44 -17.13
CA ALA A 112 -11.13 10.16 -16.73
C ALA A 112 -11.43 11.57 -16.26
N ASP A 113 -10.85 11.96 -15.13
CA ASP A 113 -10.86 13.31 -14.59
C ASP A 113 -9.48 13.94 -14.84
N GLY A 114 -9.36 14.60 -15.97
CA GLY A 114 -8.10 15.20 -16.43
C GLY A 114 -7.17 14.28 -17.17
N ALA A 115 -5.96 14.77 -17.44
CA ALA A 115 -4.89 14.05 -18.10
C ALA A 115 -4.17 13.07 -17.13
N ALA A 116 -3.53 12.06 -17.69
CA ALA A 116 -2.60 11.23 -16.94
C ALA A 116 -1.31 12.00 -16.64
N ASP A 117 -0.69 11.70 -15.52
CA ASP A 117 0.58 12.29 -15.16
C ASP A 117 1.74 11.65 -15.97
N GLY A 118 2.04 12.29 -17.09
CA GLY A 118 3.16 11.88 -17.92
C GLY A 118 4.52 12.30 -17.36
N ALA A 119 4.59 13.27 -16.43
CA ALA A 119 5.84 13.67 -15.79
C ALA A 119 6.27 12.56 -14.82
N LEU A 120 5.39 12.12 -13.95
CA LEU A 120 5.61 11.00 -13.04
C LEU A 120 6.23 9.79 -13.77
N MET A 121 5.62 9.37 -14.88
CA MET A 121 6.11 8.23 -15.68
C MET A 121 7.50 8.48 -16.27
N ARG A 122 7.79 9.69 -16.73
CA ARG A 122 9.11 10.04 -17.27
C ARG A 122 10.18 10.02 -16.20
N ASP A 123 9.88 10.54 -15.01
CA ASP A 123 10.87 10.70 -13.95
C ASP A 123 11.24 9.36 -13.34
N TYR A 124 10.28 8.45 -13.12
CA TYR A 124 10.61 7.06 -12.78
C TYR A 124 11.38 6.34 -13.88
N THR A 125 11.06 6.59 -15.16
CA THR A 125 11.83 5.99 -16.28
C THR A 125 13.26 6.49 -16.32
N ARG A 126 13.50 7.79 -16.09
CA ARG A 126 14.84 8.38 -15.97
C ARG A 126 15.63 7.81 -14.81
N ALA A 127 14.95 7.54 -13.68
CA ALA A 127 15.50 6.89 -12.50
C ALA A 127 15.67 5.35 -12.69
N HIS A 128 15.70 4.86 -13.93
CA HIS A 128 15.94 3.46 -14.31
C HIS A 128 14.84 2.45 -13.97
N TRP A 129 13.64 2.92 -13.61
CA TRP A 129 12.49 2.03 -13.46
C TRP A 129 11.87 1.68 -14.81
N ARG A 130 11.43 0.43 -14.94
CA ARG A 130 10.69 -0.06 -16.11
C ARG A 130 9.23 -0.29 -15.73
N HIS A 131 8.33 0.47 -16.33
CA HIS A 131 6.91 0.26 -16.15
C HIS A 131 6.47 -1.09 -16.72
N GLN A 132 5.67 -1.84 -15.95
CA GLN A 132 5.21 -3.19 -16.33
C GLN A 132 4.02 -3.18 -17.30
N GLY A 133 3.52 -2.02 -17.69
CA GLY A 133 2.33 -1.86 -18.52
C GLY A 133 1.08 -1.64 -17.70
N PHE A 134 -0.01 -1.35 -18.40
CA PHE A 134 -1.34 -1.16 -17.79
C PHE A 134 -2.15 -2.46 -17.97
N GLY A 135 -2.29 -3.21 -16.91
CA GLY A 135 -3.12 -4.42 -16.89
C GLY A 135 -4.56 -4.10 -16.48
N THR A 136 -5.51 -4.87 -16.99
CA THR A 136 -6.94 -4.75 -16.66
C THR A 136 -7.47 -5.92 -15.81
N GLY A 137 -6.63 -6.91 -15.51
CA GLY A 137 -6.98 -8.10 -14.72
C GLY A 137 -6.27 -8.13 -13.37
N TYR A 138 -6.77 -8.95 -12.46
CA TYR A 138 -6.14 -9.17 -11.15
C TYR A 138 -4.87 -10.03 -11.21
N ASP A 139 -4.56 -10.64 -12.35
CA ASP A 139 -3.60 -11.71 -12.45
C ASP A 139 -2.26 -11.30 -13.08
N SER A 140 -2.18 -10.16 -13.76
CA SER A 140 -1.00 -9.79 -14.54
C SER A 140 -0.12 -8.72 -13.93
N VAL A 141 -0.72 -7.77 -13.21
CA VAL A 141 -0.02 -6.69 -12.49
C VAL A 141 -0.81 -6.35 -11.22
N MET A 142 -0.14 -5.75 -10.25
CA MET A 142 -0.84 -5.25 -9.08
C MET A 142 -1.77 -4.09 -9.48
N ASN A 143 -3.06 -4.31 -9.31
CA ASN A 143 -4.06 -3.31 -9.62
C ASN A 143 -4.09 -2.25 -8.51
N ARG A 144 -3.84 -1.00 -8.87
CA ARG A 144 -3.74 0.14 -7.95
C ARG A 144 -4.88 1.14 -8.14
N TRP A 145 -6.08 0.65 -8.39
CA TRP A 145 -7.27 1.47 -8.35
C TRP A 145 -7.71 1.64 -6.90
N VAL A 146 -7.73 2.88 -6.44
CA VAL A 146 -8.16 3.24 -5.09
C VAL A 146 -9.41 4.11 -5.18
N TYR A 147 -10.43 3.74 -4.44
CA TYR A 147 -11.65 4.54 -4.31
C TYR A 147 -11.49 5.43 -3.08
N VAL A 148 -11.39 6.74 -3.30
CA VAL A 148 -11.22 7.71 -2.21
C VAL A 148 -12.55 8.43 -1.99
N LYS A 149 -12.99 8.49 -0.73
CA LYS A 149 -14.10 9.31 -0.30
C LYS A 149 -13.59 10.40 0.64
N ASP A 150 -13.74 11.65 0.23
CA ASP A 150 -13.49 12.77 1.12
C ASP A 150 -14.55 12.80 2.24
N LEU A 151 -14.07 12.79 3.47
CA LEU A 151 -14.88 12.86 4.69
C LEU A 151 -14.90 14.27 5.29
N SER A 152 -14.16 15.21 4.72
CA SER A 152 -14.18 16.61 5.17
C SER A 152 -15.60 17.17 5.10
N GLY A 153 -16.03 17.84 6.16
CA GLY A 153 -17.39 18.38 6.26
C GLY A 153 -18.50 17.37 6.57
N ILE A 154 -18.15 16.07 6.76
CA ILE A 154 -19.11 15.06 7.21
C ILE A 154 -19.03 14.94 8.74
N GLY A 155 -19.96 15.57 9.42
CA GLY A 155 -19.92 15.68 10.89
C GLY A 155 -20.53 14.50 11.67
N ASP A 156 -21.34 13.66 11.02
CA ASP A 156 -22.02 12.55 11.69
C ASP A 156 -22.35 11.39 10.74
N GLU A 157 -22.79 10.27 11.33
CA GLU A 157 -23.17 9.07 10.59
C GLU A 157 -24.35 9.29 9.62
N ARG A 158 -25.29 10.17 9.97
CA ARG A 158 -26.44 10.49 9.11
C ARG A 158 -25.98 11.22 7.85
N ALA A 159 -25.09 12.19 8.01
CA ALA A 159 -24.49 12.93 6.89
C ALA A 159 -23.65 11.98 6.01
N LEU A 160 -22.87 11.10 6.64
CA LEU A 160 -22.10 10.07 5.92
C LEU A 160 -23.02 9.15 5.12
N LEU A 161 -24.07 8.60 5.73
CA LEU A 161 -25.02 7.76 5.03
C LEU A 161 -25.72 8.51 3.89
N GLY A 162 -26.08 9.79 4.14
CA GLY A 162 -26.70 10.67 3.15
C GLY A 162 -25.84 10.95 1.93
N SER A 163 -24.50 10.93 2.09
CA SER A 163 -23.52 11.18 1.02
C SER A 163 -23.30 9.99 0.07
N TYR A 164 -23.82 8.82 0.40
CA TYR A 164 -23.77 7.65 -0.49
C TYR A 164 -24.89 7.62 -1.50
N SER A 165 -24.72 6.82 -2.56
CA SER A 165 -25.79 6.56 -3.53
C SER A 165 -27.04 5.98 -2.86
N LYS A 166 -28.21 6.19 -3.44
CA LYS A 166 -29.47 5.64 -2.92
C LYS A 166 -29.42 4.12 -2.75
N ARG A 167 -28.75 3.42 -3.67
CA ARG A 167 -28.53 1.96 -3.58
C ARG A 167 -27.73 1.57 -2.35
N THR A 168 -26.63 2.27 -2.08
CA THR A 168 -25.80 2.02 -0.90
C THR A 168 -26.55 2.32 0.39
N GLN A 169 -27.27 3.46 0.45
CA GLN A 169 -28.12 3.80 1.59
C GLN A 169 -29.17 2.70 1.86
N TRP A 170 -29.81 2.20 0.81
CA TRP A 170 -30.78 1.11 0.94
C TRP A 170 -30.11 -0.16 1.47
N SER A 171 -28.94 -0.54 0.95
CA SER A 171 -28.21 -1.73 1.40
C SER A 171 -27.82 -1.65 2.87
N VAL A 172 -27.34 -0.51 3.34
CA VAL A 172 -27.01 -0.29 4.76
C VAL A 172 -28.25 -0.41 5.63
N LYS A 173 -29.37 0.26 5.25
CA LYS A 173 -30.63 0.20 6.00
C LYS A 173 -31.19 -1.24 6.06
N ARG A 174 -31.10 -1.96 4.94
CA ARG A 174 -31.55 -3.35 4.89
C ARG A 174 -30.68 -4.25 5.78
N ALA A 175 -29.36 -4.12 5.74
CA ALA A 175 -28.46 -4.87 6.63
C ALA A 175 -28.84 -4.66 8.10
N ARG A 176 -29.04 -3.42 8.52
CA ARG A 176 -29.48 -3.09 9.88
C ARG A 176 -30.83 -3.72 10.23
N SER A 177 -31.82 -3.66 9.31
CA SER A 177 -33.14 -4.28 9.52
C SER A 177 -33.09 -5.82 9.60
N MET A 178 -32.05 -6.43 9.02
CA MET A 178 -31.79 -7.87 9.14
C MET A 178 -30.97 -8.26 10.38
N GLY A 179 -30.70 -7.32 11.28
CA GLY A 179 -29.96 -7.57 12.51
C GLY A 179 -28.44 -7.70 12.33
N VAL A 180 -27.89 -7.24 11.21
CA VAL A 180 -26.43 -7.21 11.03
C VAL A 180 -25.82 -6.19 11.98
N VAL A 181 -24.89 -6.64 12.82
CA VAL A 181 -24.15 -5.83 13.79
C VAL A 181 -22.68 -5.83 13.40
N VAL A 182 -22.08 -4.65 13.38
CA VAL A 182 -20.62 -4.47 13.22
C VAL A 182 -20.06 -4.12 14.60
N ARG A 183 -19.01 -4.80 14.99
CA ARG A 183 -18.31 -4.56 16.26
C ARG A 183 -16.82 -4.78 16.10
N GLU A 184 -16.04 -4.13 16.91
CA GLU A 184 -14.63 -4.46 17.08
C GLU A 184 -14.51 -5.81 17.80
N VAL A 185 -13.48 -6.55 17.48
CA VAL A 185 -13.17 -7.84 18.08
C VAL A 185 -11.72 -7.85 18.57
N GLY A 186 -11.49 -8.47 19.72
CA GLY A 186 -10.16 -8.68 20.25
C GLY A 186 -9.45 -9.87 19.62
N GLU A 187 -8.18 -10.05 19.97
CA GLU A 187 -7.33 -11.12 19.48
C GLU A 187 -7.87 -12.52 19.79
N ASP A 188 -8.66 -12.68 20.86
CA ASP A 188 -9.35 -13.91 21.21
C ASP A 188 -10.33 -14.40 20.14
N GLN A 189 -10.73 -13.54 19.20
CA GLN A 189 -11.65 -13.86 18.12
C GLN A 189 -10.96 -13.98 16.75
N PHE A 190 -9.65 -13.83 16.65
CA PHE A 190 -8.92 -13.95 15.38
C PHE A 190 -9.07 -15.33 14.74
N GLY A 191 -9.18 -16.41 15.55
CA GLY A 191 -9.48 -17.74 15.02
C GLY A 191 -10.84 -17.83 14.29
N VAL A 192 -11.84 -17.02 14.67
CA VAL A 192 -13.12 -16.95 13.94
C VAL A 192 -12.90 -16.26 12.58
N PHE A 193 -12.17 -15.16 12.57
CA PHE A 193 -11.85 -14.43 11.34
C PHE A 193 -11.01 -15.28 10.38
N ALA A 194 -10.00 -15.96 10.90
CA ALA A 194 -9.15 -16.87 10.14
C ALA A 194 -9.96 -17.99 9.46
N ARG A 195 -10.95 -18.60 10.14
CA ARG A 195 -11.85 -19.59 9.53
C ARG A 195 -12.67 -19.02 8.38
N ILE A 196 -13.17 -17.78 8.50
CA ILE A 196 -13.94 -17.12 7.44
C ILE A 196 -13.03 -16.84 6.24
N GLU A 197 -11.80 -16.38 6.49
CA GLU A 197 -10.81 -16.18 5.42
C GLU A 197 -10.45 -17.49 4.73
N GLN A 198 -10.20 -18.57 5.48
CA GLN A 198 -9.91 -19.89 4.93
C GLN A 198 -11.03 -20.40 4.00
N GLN A 199 -12.29 -20.33 4.43
CA GLN A 199 -13.44 -20.72 3.60
C GLN A 199 -13.53 -19.87 2.32
N THR A 200 -13.17 -18.60 2.42
CA THR A 200 -13.15 -17.70 1.27
C THR A 200 -12.00 -18.01 0.34
N ALA A 201 -10.81 -18.30 0.89
CA ALA A 201 -9.62 -18.69 0.16
C ALA A 201 -9.84 -19.98 -0.64
N GLU A 202 -10.44 -20.99 -0.01
CA GLU A 202 -10.81 -22.27 -0.67
C GLU A 202 -11.79 -22.03 -1.83
N ARG A 203 -12.84 -21.25 -1.60
CA ARG A 203 -13.86 -20.94 -2.62
C ARG A 203 -13.30 -20.12 -3.77
N ARG A 204 -12.37 -19.17 -3.50
CA ARG A 204 -11.81 -18.22 -4.46
C ARG A 204 -10.44 -18.61 -4.98
N ARG A 205 -9.84 -19.68 -4.45
CA ARG A 205 -8.55 -20.25 -4.85
C ARG A 205 -7.38 -19.28 -4.70
N PHE A 206 -7.31 -18.61 -3.57
CA PHE A 206 -6.12 -17.83 -3.18
C PHE A 206 -5.46 -18.43 -1.92
N ALA A 207 -4.22 -18.02 -1.64
CA ALA A 207 -3.48 -18.53 -0.49
C ALA A 207 -4.06 -17.98 0.82
N PHE A 208 -4.40 -18.86 1.75
CA PHE A 208 -4.78 -18.50 3.10
C PHE A 208 -3.54 -18.03 3.90
N ARG A 209 -3.64 -16.92 4.62
CA ARG A 209 -2.53 -16.34 5.36
C ARG A 209 -2.28 -16.99 6.72
N GLY A 210 -3.29 -17.63 7.30
CA GLY A 210 -3.22 -18.22 8.63
C GLY A 210 -3.59 -17.26 9.75
N GLU A 211 -3.98 -17.82 10.90
CA GLU A 211 -4.38 -17.05 12.07
C GLU A 211 -3.23 -16.20 12.63
N GLN A 212 -2.00 -16.72 12.58
CA GLN A 212 -0.81 -16.02 13.05
C GLN A 212 -0.59 -14.68 12.34
N TYR A 213 -0.97 -14.56 11.07
CA TYR A 213 -0.89 -13.30 10.34
C TYR A 213 -1.67 -12.17 11.03
N PHE A 214 -2.85 -12.47 11.57
CA PHE A 214 -3.67 -11.45 12.24
C PHE A 214 -3.10 -11.05 13.60
N HIS A 215 -2.50 -11.99 14.34
CA HIS A 215 -1.77 -11.69 15.58
C HIS A 215 -0.53 -10.83 15.30
N ASP A 216 0.23 -11.15 14.27
CA ASP A 216 1.40 -10.37 13.88
C ASP A 216 1.00 -8.95 13.44
N PHE A 217 -0.11 -8.84 12.70
CA PHE A 217 -0.65 -7.55 12.27
C PHE A 217 -1.10 -6.71 13.47
N ALA A 218 -1.85 -7.29 14.41
CA ALA A 218 -2.27 -6.60 15.63
C ALA A 218 -1.06 -6.15 16.47
N ARG A 219 -0.03 -6.98 16.58
CA ARG A 219 1.21 -6.62 17.29
C ARG A 219 1.95 -5.46 16.63
N ALA A 220 1.93 -5.38 15.31
CA ALA A 220 2.63 -4.35 14.56
C ALA A 220 1.89 -3.01 14.51
N PHE A 221 0.55 -3.02 14.59
CA PHE A 221 -0.30 -1.85 14.31
C PHE A 221 -1.38 -1.59 15.36
N GLY A 222 -1.59 -2.49 16.32
CA GLY A 222 -2.63 -2.43 17.35
C GLY A 222 -2.36 -1.50 18.53
#